data_bea73c5741279991fa694d13f68e7f55
#
_entry.id   bea73c5741279991fa694d13f68e7f55
#
_cell.length_a   1.000
_cell.length_b   1.000
_cell.length_c   1.000
_cell.angle_alpha   90.00
_cell.angle_beta   90.00
_cell.angle_gamma   90.00
#
_symmetry.space_group_name_H-M   'P 1'
#
loop_
_entity.id
_entity.type
_entity.pdbx_description
1 polymer ?
#
loop_
_entity_poly.entity_id
_entity_poly.type
_entity_poly.pdbx_seq_one_letter_code
_entity_poly.pdbx_strand_id
1 'polypeptide(L)'
;MYNTKLEEKIDAATKQWQNLEKKKLFGGVSYLLKGNMAFGIYKDSLIVRMDKEQGEQRLKDRNVKPFDITGRPMSGWVMVQEAGWKSAVGLAKWLEVGKRYSLSLPEKKGKARAMKTKTLREYKL
;
A
#
# COMPACT_ATOMS: atom_id res chain seq x y z
N MET A 1 -15.63 -5.99 2.25
CA MET A 1 -16.04 -4.80 1.48
C MET A 1 -15.14 -3.64 1.76
N TYR A 2 -14.84 -2.86 0.75
CA TYR A 2 -13.94 -1.72 0.88
C TYR A 2 -14.59 -0.47 0.27
N ASN A 3 -14.02 0.68 0.58
CA ASN A 3 -14.57 1.96 0.15
C ASN A 3 -14.33 2.19 -1.34
N THR A 4 -15.39 2.11 -2.14
CA THR A 4 -15.28 2.25 -3.59
C THR A 4 -15.05 3.71 -4.01
N LYS A 5 -15.44 4.67 -3.18
CA LYS A 5 -15.14 6.07 -3.47
C LYS A 5 -13.65 6.34 -3.36
N LEU A 6 -12.99 5.73 -2.36
CA LEU A 6 -11.53 5.83 -2.25
C LEU A 6 -10.88 5.17 -3.45
N GLU A 7 -11.39 4.03 -3.89
CA GLU A 7 -10.86 3.37 -5.08
C GLU A 7 -10.96 4.27 -6.31
N GLU A 8 -12.10 4.91 -6.50
CA GLU A 8 -12.29 5.83 -7.63
C GLU A 8 -11.31 7.01 -7.56
N LYS A 9 -11.10 7.55 -6.36
CA LYS A 9 -10.16 8.65 -6.17
C LYS A 9 -8.73 8.24 -6.48
N ILE A 10 -8.33 7.04 -6.04
CA ILE A 10 -6.99 6.54 -6.32
C ILE A 10 -6.83 6.30 -7.81
N ASP A 11 -7.81 5.67 -8.44
CA ASP A 11 -7.73 5.37 -9.87
C ASP A 11 -7.62 6.66 -10.68
N ALA A 12 -8.35 7.70 -10.30
CA ALA A 12 -8.26 8.99 -10.97
C ALA A 12 -6.89 9.65 -10.76
N ALA A 13 -6.38 9.59 -9.53
CA ALA A 13 -5.10 10.22 -9.18
C ALA A 13 -3.92 9.53 -9.83
N THR A 14 -4.05 8.23 -10.14
CA THR A 14 -2.95 7.44 -10.71
C THR A 14 -3.13 7.16 -12.20
N LYS A 15 -4.08 7.82 -12.84
CA LYS A 15 -4.42 7.56 -14.23
C LYS A 15 -3.22 7.66 -15.17
N GLN A 16 -2.29 8.59 -14.88
CA GLN A 16 -1.12 8.81 -15.71
C GLN A 16 0.10 7.99 -15.27
N TRP A 17 -0.02 7.23 -14.19
CA TRP A 17 1.11 6.46 -13.68
C TRP A 17 1.35 5.24 -14.57
N GLN A 18 2.63 4.92 -14.79
CA GLN A 18 3.01 3.75 -15.56
C GLN A 18 3.35 2.58 -14.66
N ASN A 19 3.04 1.38 -15.13
CA ASN A 19 3.45 0.14 -14.45
C ASN A 19 2.83 -0.06 -13.06
N LEU A 20 1.70 0.60 -12.82
CA LEU A 20 0.98 0.38 -11.57
C LEU A 20 0.04 -0.81 -11.74
N GLU A 21 0.21 -1.81 -10.91
CA GLU A 21 -0.65 -2.99 -10.90
C GLU A 21 -1.67 -2.88 -9.78
N LYS A 22 -2.87 -3.38 -10.04
CA LYS A 22 -3.95 -3.36 -9.07
C LYS A 22 -4.44 -4.77 -8.85
N LYS A 23 -4.51 -5.20 -7.59
CA LYS A 23 -4.98 -6.53 -7.23
C LYS A 23 -6.03 -6.44 -6.13
N LYS A 24 -7.12 -7.17 -6.30
CA LYS A 24 -8.17 -7.25 -5.29
C LYS A 24 -7.98 -8.53 -4.49
N LEU A 25 -7.69 -8.39 -3.20
CA LEU A 25 -7.39 -9.52 -2.34
C LEU A 25 -8.00 -9.30 -0.95
N PHE A 26 -8.55 -10.37 -0.38
CA PHE A 26 -8.99 -10.37 1.02
C PHE A 26 -9.94 -9.23 1.37
N GLY A 27 -10.84 -8.91 0.45
CA GLY A 27 -11.81 -7.85 0.69
C GLY A 27 -11.25 -6.45 0.59
N GLY A 28 -10.01 -6.30 0.09
CA GLY A 28 -9.39 -5.00 -0.10
C GLY A 28 -8.79 -4.89 -1.48
N VAL A 29 -8.03 -3.82 -1.69
CA VAL A 29 -7.35 -3.56 -2.96
C VAL A 29 -5.91 -3.21 -2.67
N SER A 30 -4.99 -3.78 -3.44
CA SER A 30 -3.56 -3.47 -3.35
C SER A 30 -3.07 -2.89 -4.65
N TYR A 31 -2.27 -1.84 -4.57
CA TYR A 31 -1.64 -1.22 -5.73
C TYR A 31 -0.14 -1.42 -5.63
N LEU A 32 0.45 -1.99 -6.67
CA LEU A 32 1.86 -2.40 -6.66
C LEU A 32 2.65 -1.68 -7.74
N LEU A 33 3.90 -1.37 -7.41
CA LEU A 33 4.88 -0.85 -8.37
C LEU A 33 6.09 -1.75 -8.31
N LYS A 34 6.51 -2.26 -9.46
CA LYS A 34 7.63 -3.22 -9.55
C LYS A 34 7.41 -4.43 -8.63
N GLY A 35 6.16 -4.85 -8.49
CA GLY A 35 5.81 -5.99 -7.67
C GLY A 35 5.74 -5.72 -6.18
N ASN A 36 6.05 -4.50 -5.75
CA ASN A 36 6.02 -4.12 -4.33
C ASN A 36 4.78 -3.28 -4.06
N MET A 37 4.05 -3.63 -3.00
CA MET A 37 2.87 -2.85 -2.65
C MET A 37 3.27 -1.44 -2.24
N ALA A 38 2.60 -0.47 -2.81
CA ALA A 38 2.83 0.94 -2.48
C ALA A 38 1.73 1.46 -1.56
N PHE A 39 0.50 1.15 -1.88
CA PHE A 39 -0.65 1.56 -1.08
C PHE A 39 -1.84 0.65 -1.40
N GLY A 40 -2.91 0.83 -0.67
CA GLY A 40 -4.10 0.01 -0.90
C GLY A 40 -5.28 0.51 -0.10
N ILE A 41 -6.34 -0.30 -0.11
CA ILE A 41 -7.57 0.04 0.61
C ILE A 41 -7.96 -1.14 1.49
N TYR A 42 -8.27 -0.84 2.75
CA TYR A 42 -8.84 -1.80 3.67
C TYR A 42 -10.02 -1.14 4.37
N LYS A 43 -11.23 -1.63 4.10
CA LYS A 43 -12.47 -1.01 4.58
C LYS A 43 -12.51 0.45 4.14
N ASP A 44 -12.52 1.41 5.05
CA ASP A 44 -12.60 2.84 4.71
C ASP A 44 -11.26 3.54 4.85
N SER A 45 -10.18 2.77 4.99
CA SER A 45 -8.86 3.34 5.23
C SER A 45 -7.95 3.17 4.02
N LEU A 46 -7.13 4.19 3.79
CA LEU A 46 -6.06 4.11 2.81
C LEU A 46 -4.85 3.50 3.52
N ILE A 47 -4.35 2.40 2.99
CA ILE A 47 -3.15 1.77 3.54
C ILE A 47 -1.96 2.31 2.75
N VAL A 48 -0.94 2.80 3.44
CA VAL A 48 0.25 3.34 2.80
C VAL A 48 1.48 2.68 3.38
N ARG A 49 2.39 2.29 2.50
CA ARG A 49 3.64 1.66 2.89
C ARG A 49 4.77 2.67 2.79
N MET A 50 5.62 2.71 3.80
CA MET A 50 6.75 3.64 3.85
C MET A 50 7.85 3.02 4.69
N ASP A 51 9.01 3.68 4.83
CA ASP A 51 10.04 3.12 5.68
C ASP A 51 9.61 3.21 7.15
N LYS A 52 10.29 2.44 8.00
CA LYS A 52 9.91 2.30 9.40
C LYS A 52 9.88 3.63 10.15
N GLU A 53 10.92 4.44 9.97
CA GLU A 53 11.01 5.71 10.69
C GLU A 53 9.91 6.67 10.26
N GLN A 54 9.68 6.77 8.96
CA GLN A 54 8.64 7.64 8.43
C GLN A 54 7.28 7.18 8.93
N GLY A 55 7.05 5.87 8.96
CA GLY A 55 5.79 5.32 9.47
C GLY A 55 5.54 5.71 10.91
N GLU A 56 6.57 5.63 11.75
CA GLU A 56 6.44 5.99 13.15
C GLU A 56 6.12 7.47 13.32
N GLN A 57 6.72 8.32 12.50
CA GLN A 57 6.44 9.74 12.57
C GLN A 57 5.02 10.06 12.12
N ARG A 58 4.54 9.38 11.10
CA ARG A 58 3.19 9.63 10.60
C ARG A 58 2.11 9.20 11.59
N LEU A 59 2.42 8.26 12.47
CA LEU A 59 1.46 7.84 13.49
C LEU A 59 1.10 8.94 14.47
N LYS A 60 1.86 10.04 14.48
CA LYS A 60 1.53 11.21 15.30
C LYS A 60 0.38 12.03 14.70
N ASP A 61 0.08 11.81 13.43
CA ASP A 61 -1.03 12.49 12.77
C ASP A 61 -2.34 11.89 13.28
N ARG A 62 -3.33 12.76 13.61
CA ARG A 62 -4.59 12.31 14.16
C ARG A 62 -5.38 11.42 13.21
N ASN A 63 -5.14 11.53 11.91
CA ASN A 63 -5.85 10.77 10.90
C ASN A 63 -5.12 9.50 10.50
N VAL A 64 -4.07 9.13 11.21
CA VAL A 64 -3.23 7.98 10.87
C VAL A 64 -3.20 7.01 12.04
N LYS A 65 -3.40 5.74 11.74
CA LYS A 65 -3.38 4.67 12.74
C LYS A 65 -2.43 3.57 12.30
N PRO A 66 -1.91 2.78 13.24
CA PRO A 66 -1.07 1.64 12.85
C PRO A 66 -1.90 0.60 12.11
N PHE A 67 -1.25 -0.08 11.16
CA PHE A 67 -1.89 -1.16 10.42
C PHE A 67 -1.66 -2.44 11.21
N ASP A 68 -2.63 -2.82 12.01
CA ASP A 68 -2.48 -3.93 12.95
C ASP A 68 -3.58 -4.98 12.80
N ILE A 69 -3.98 -5.28 11.58
CA ILE A 69 -5.06 -6.23 11.30
C ILE A 69 -4.80 -7.59 11.96
N THR A 70 -3.54 -7.98 12.05
CA THR A 70 -3.18 -9.29 12.62
C THR A 70 -2.98 -9.23 14.14
N GLY A 71 -3.29 -8.11 14.77
CA GLY A 71 -3.05 -7.92 16.20
C GLY A 71 -1.67 -7.38 16.51
N ARG A 72 -0.82 -7.22 15.50
CA ARG A 72 0.52 -6.67 15.66
C ARG A 72 0.71 -5.52 14.68
N PRO A 73 1.14 -4.35 15.15
CA PRO A 73 1.43 -3.25 14.22
C PRO A 73 2.55 -3.65 13.26
N MET A 74 2.38 -3.33 12.00
CA MET A 74 3.38 -3.60 10.97
C MET A 74 4.19 -2.34 10.73
N SER A 75 5.49 -2.41 11.03
CA SER A 75 6.39 -1.26 10.86
C SER A 75 6.39 -0.79 9.41
N GLY A 76 6.23 0.52 9.23
CA GLY A 76 6.22 1.08 7.89
C GLY A 76 4.88 1.01 7.18
N TRP A 77 3.86 0.46 7.83
CA TRP A 77 2.52 0.41 7.26
C TRP A 77 1.58 1.24 8.12
N VAL A 78 0.85 2.15 7.51
CA VAL A 78 -0.10 2.98 8.25
C VAL A 78 -1.46 2.96 7.58
N MET A 79 -2.49 3.23 8.38
CA MET A 79 -3.87 3.34 7.90
C MET A 79 -4.29 4.80 8.01
N VAL A 80 -4.60 5.40 6.86
CA VAL A 80 -5.04 6.80 6.81
C VAL A 80 -6.56 6.83 6.80
N GLN A 81 -7.14 7.54 7.76
CA GLN A 81 -8.59 7.65 7.86
C GLN A 81 -9.15 8.63 6.82
N GLU A 82 -10.46 8.63 6.65
CA GLU A 82 -11.09 9.42 5.60
C GLU A 82 -10.67 10.89 5.60
N ALA A 83 -10.61 11.51 6.77
CA ALA A 83 -10.23 12.92 6.85
C ALA A 83 -8.84 13.18 6.28
N GLY A 84 -7.97 12.16 6.25
CA GLY A 84 -6.62 12.29 5.71
C GLY A 84 -6.51 12.06 4.22
N TRP A 85 -7.47 11.37 3.59
CA TRP A 85 -7.39 11.07 2.16
C TRP A 85 -8.52 11.69 1.33
N LYS A 86 -9.47 12.33 1.95
CA LYS A 86 -10.64 12.77 1.22
C LYS A 86 -10.37 13.94 0.27
N SER A 87 -9.39 14.80 0.57
CA SER A 87 -9.04 15.88 -0.36
C SER A 87 -8.07 15.36 -1.41
N ALA A 88 -8.14 15.94 -2.62
CA ALA A 88 -7.24 15.52 -3.70
C ALA A 88 -5.78 15.76 -3.33
N VAL A 89 -5.48 16.87 -2.67
CA VAL A 89 -4.10 17.18 -2.27
C VAL A 89 -3.60 16.21 -1.21
N GLY A 90 -4.42 15.93 -0.20
CA GLY A 90 -4.04 14.99 0.85
C GLY A 90 -3.81 13.60 0.29
N LEU A 91 -4.73 13.13 -0.56
CA LEU A 91 -4.58 11.82 -1.17
C LEU A 91 -3.30 11.74 -2.00
N ALA A 92 -3.05 12.76 -2.85
CA ALA A 92 -1.86 12.74 -3.70
C ALA A 92 -0.58 12.64 -2.89
N LYS A 93 -0.51 13.33 -1.75
CA LYS A 93 0.66 13.25 -0.88
C LYS A 93 0.90 11.84 -0.36
N TRP A 94 -0.17 11.18 0.10
CA TRP A 94 -0.05 9.82 0.61
C TRP A 94 0.34 8.83 -0.48
N LEU A 95 -0.24 8.97 -1.67
CA LEU A 95 0.11 8.08 -2.78
C LEU A 95 1.57 8.27 -3.19
N GLU A 96 2.05 9.51 -3.15
CA GLU A 96 3.45 9.78 -3.48
C GLU A 96 4.40 9.14 -2.47
N VAL A 97 4.05 9.15 -1.19
CA VAL A 97 4.86 8.51 -0.16
C VAL A 97 5.00 7.01 -0.45
N GLY A 98 3.89 6.34 -0.74
CA GLY A 98 3.93 4.91 -1.05
C GLY A 98 4.69 4.62 -2.32
N LYS A 99 4.50 5.47 -3.35
CA LYS A 99 5.19 5.33 -4.61
C LYS A 99 6.71 5.39 -4.42
N ARG A 100 7.19 6.41 -3.72
CA ARG A 100 8.63 6.59 -3.50
C ARG A 100 9.24 5.41 -2.78
N TYR A 101 8.56 4.94 -1.76
CA TYR A 101 9.09 3.82 -1.01
C TYR A 101 9.14 2.55 -1.86
N SER A 102 8.04 2.22 -2.55
CA SER A 102 8.00 1.00 -3.33
C SER A 102 9.02 1.02 -4.47
N LEU A 103 9.25 2.18 -5.08
CA LEU A 103 10.26 2.30 -6.14
C LEU A 103 11.68 2.24 -5.61
N SER A 104 11.89 2.48 -4.31
CA SER A 104 13.21 2.37 -3.71
C SER A 104 13.61 0.92 -3.42
N LEU A 105 12.65 0.01 -3.47
CA LEU A 105 12.90 -1.41 -3.21
C LEU A 105 13.31 -2.13 -4.49
N PRO A 106 14.07 -3.23 -4.37
CA PRO A 106 14.35 -4.06 -5.55
C PRO A 106 13.06 -4.56 -6.18
N GLU A 107 13.04 -4.64 -7.49
CA GLU A 107 11.87 -5.13 -8.19
C GLU A 107 11.54 -6.55 -7.74
N LYS A 108 10.27 -6.77 -7.37
CA LYS A 108 9.79 -8.07 -6.97
C LYS A 108 9.09 -8.72 -8.16
N LYS A 109 9.74 -9.72 -8.73
CA LYS A 109 9.18 -10.42 -9.87
C LYS A 109 8.05 -11.31 -9.39
N GLY A 110 6.99 -11.21 -10.05
CA GLY A 110 5.80 -11.89 -9.67
C GLY A 110 5.96 -13.37 -9.72
N LYS A 111 5.28 -13.97 -9.15
CA LYS A 111 5.16 -15.17 -9.12
C LYS A 111 5.85 -16.05 -9.64
N ALA A 112 6.31 -15.79 -9.76
CA ALA A 112 6.83 -16.30 -10.06
C ALA A 112 7.57 -16.72 -9.28
N ARG A 113 7.62 -16.79 -8.90
CA ARG A 113 8.07 -16.82 -8.29
C ARG A 113 7.77 -17.13 -7.25
N ALA A 114 7.21 -17.65 -7.51
CA ALA A 114 7.21 -17.72 -6.96
C ALA A 114 7.05 -18.49 -6.14
N MET A 115 6.82 -18.91 -6.31
CA MET A 115 6.92 -19.14 -6.13
C MET A 115 7.17 -19.76 -5.64
N LYS A 116 7.21 -20.42 -5.78
CA LYS A 116 7.69 -20.68 -5.87
C LYS A 116 7.90 -20.88 -5.04
N THR A 117 7.94 -21.35 -5.18
CA THR A 117 8.47 -21.29 -5.08
C THR A 117 8.58 -21.66 -4.13
N LYS A 118 8.55 -22.26 -3.88
CA LYS A 118 8.92 -22.32 -3.58
C LYS A 118 9.29 -22.44 -2.97
N THR A 119 9.38 -22.93 -3.12
CA THR A 119 9.94 -22.75 -3.29
C THR A 119 10.29 -23.01 -2.64
N LEU A 120 10.37 -23.63 -2.52
CA LEU A 120 10.95 -23.49 -2.67
C LEU A 120 11.61 -23.77 -2.19
N ARG A 121 11.70 -24.36 -1.93
CA ARG A 121 12.50 -24.25 -2.18
C ARG A 121 12.97 -23.91 -1.98
N GLU A 122 12.67 -23.94 -2.13
CA GLU A 122 13.16 -23.25 -2.54
C GLU A 122 13.36 -22.91 -1.91
N TYR A 123 13.37 -23.32 -1.83
CA TYR A 123 13.72 -22.64 -1.83
C TYR A 123 14.24 -22.88 -1.17
N LYS A 124 14.42 -23.30 -0.99
CA LYS A 124 15.04 -23.17 -1.01
C LYS A 124 15.58 -22.85 -0.84
N LEU A 125 15.54 -23.39 -0.82
CA LEU A 125 16.03 -22.74 -1.17
C LEU A 125 16.21 -22.62 -1.03
#